data_e01795bd31177db352e417eb2c143d9a
#
_entry.id   e01795bd31177db352e417eb2c143d9a
#
_cell.length_a   1.000
_cell.length_b   1.000
_cell.length_c   1.000
_cell.angle_alpha   90.00
_cell.angle_beta   90.00
_cell.angle_gamma   90.00
#
_symmetry.space_group_name_H-M   'P 1'
#
loop_
_entity.id
_entity.type
_entity.pdbx_description
1 polymer ?
#
loop_
_entity_poly.entity_id
_entity_poly.type
_entity_poly.pdbx_seq_one_letter_code
_entity_poly.pdbx_strand_id
1 'polypeptide(L)'
;MNLKLLFFPFLVSFLLAVPSLAQKDPKAKEVLDAMRTKFQSMKGFTASFEYTFQDEGGTGDRQVGEVAVLGDKYRLKLPDQEIYNDGKTVWTFIQTGGYKEVTINDAALMEGELTPTTIYTLYQSGFNYQLLSDRTYQGKSVAVVELTAVKANAPFQQVRLLIDKSSQQLEGWEMLDGQGGKFTYTFKSLKASPSLPLSHFTFDLKKYPGIEVIDLR
;
A
#
# COMPACT_ATOMS: atom_id res chain seq x y z
N MET A 1 75.26 16.66 23.53
CA MET A 1 74.40 15.54 23.84
C MET A 1 73.06 15.87 23.19
N ASN A 2 72.88 15.39 21.95
CA ASN A 2 71.75 15.78 21.08
C ASN A 2 70.60 14.79 21.26
N LEU A 3 69.49 15.24 21.88
CA LEU A 3 68.27 14.47 22.06
C LEU A 3 67.38 14.66 20.83
N LYS A 4 67.34 13.63 19.93
CA LYS A 4 66.44 13.62 18.79
C LYS A 4 65.04 13.20 19.24
N LEU A 5 64.11 14.17 19.23
CA LEU A 5 62.67 13.92 19.42
C LEU A 5 62.10 13.21 18.18
N LEU A 6 61.70 11.95 18.31
CA LEU A 6 60.97 11.20 17.29
C LEU A 6 59.47 11.59 17.37
N PHE A 7 59.02 12.32 16.36
CA PHE A 7 57.62 12.64 16.15
C PHE A 7 56.95 11.42 15.48
N PHE A 8 56.07 10.72 16.19
CA PHE A 8 55.26 9.64 15.66
C PHE A 8 53.94 10.24 15.19
N PRO A 9 53.59 10.24 13.91
CA PRO A 9 52.31 10.75 13.45
C PRO A 9 51.21 9.72 13.80
N PHE A 10 50.32 10.10 14.70
CA PHE A 10 49.12 9.34 15.03
C PHE A 10 48.12 9.49 13.88
N LEU A 11 48.05 8.48 13.02
CA LEU A 11 47.12 8.41 11.89
C LEU A 11 45.71 8.08 12.48
N VAL A 12 44.91 9.13 12.72
CA VAL A 12 43.50 8.97 13.08
C VAL A 12 42.74 8.57 11.83
N SER A 13 42.47 7.26 11.68
CA SER A 13 41.52 6.74 10.66
C SER A 13 40.10 7.18 11.00
N PHE A 14 39.67 8.23 10.34
CA PHE A 14 38.26 8.68 10.37
C PHE A 14 37.44 7.69 9.55
N LEU A 15 36.81 6.70 10.22
CA LEU A 15 35.81 5.85 9.60
C LEU A 15 34.60 6.73 9.23
N LEU A 16 34.54 7.15 7.98
CA LEU A 16 33.36 7.75 7.41
C LEU A 16 32.27 6.65 7.38
N ALA A 17 31.33 6.72 8.33
CA ALA A 17 30.08 5.97 8.23
C ALA A 17 29.33 6.50 7.00
N VAL A 18 29.49 5.82 5.86
CA VAL A 18 28.69 6.08 4.66
C VAL A 18 27.26 5.73 5.05
N PRO A 19 26.28 6.66 4.99
CA PRO A 19 24.89 6.27 5.18
C PRO A 19 24.59 5.23 4.12
N SER A 20 24.20 4.02 4.57
CA SER A 20 23.75 2.96 3.67
C SER A 20 22.49 3.49 2.98
N LEU A 21 22.63 3.97 1.75
CA LEU A 21 21.49 4.25 0.89
C LEU A 21 20.65 2.99 0.86
N ALA A 22 19.37 3.13 1.14
CA ALA A 22 18.41 2.06 1.27
C ALA A 22 18.51 1.10 0.07
N GLN A 23 19.29 0.04 0.28
CA GLN A 23 19.57 -0.97 -0.74
C GLN A 23 18.40 -1.96 -0.70
N LYS A 24 18.08 -2.58 -1.83
CA LYS A 24 17.07 -3.64 -1.91
C LYS A 24 17.53 -4.83 -1.07
N ASP A 25 17.06 -4.93 0.17
CA ASP A 25 17.40 -5.97 1.13
C ASP A 25 16.93 -7.35 0.63
N PRO A 26 17.82 -8.34 0.45
CA PRO A 26 17.44 -9.66 -0.04
C PRO A 26 16.43 -10.38 0.87
N LYS A 27 16.52 -10.21 2.20
CA LYS A 27 15.57 -10.82 3.15
C LYS A 27 14.19 -10.17 3.04
N ALA A 28 14.14 -8.85 2.90
CA ALA A 28 12.88 -8.17 2.62
C ALA A 28 12.27 -8.65 1.30
N LYS A 29 13.11 -8.87 0.27
CA LYS A 29 12.64 -9.40 -1.02
C LYS A 29 11.98 -10.78 -0.89
N GLU A 30 12.57 -11.68 -0.13
CA GLU A 30 12.01 -13.03 0.13
C GLU A 30 10.59 -12.92 0.75
N VAL A 31 10.42 -12.05 1.75
CA VAL A 31 9.13 -11.82 2.41
C VAL A 31 8.11 -11.23 1.43
N LEU A 32 8.51 -10.25 0.62
CA LEU A 32 7.65 -9.61 -0.38
C LEU A 32 7.22 -10.57 -1.49
N ASP A 33 8.14 -11.40 -1.98
CA ASP A 33 7.85 -12.41 -3.02
C ASP A 33 6.92 -13.49 -2.48
N ALA A 34 7.08 -13.91 -1.22
CA ALA A 34 6.19 -14.86 -0.56
C ALA A 34 4.77 -14.29 -0.39
N MET A 35 4.64 -13.03 0.07
CA MET A 35 3.37 -12.31 0.15
C MET A 35 2.68 -12.23 -1.22
N ARG A 36 3.41 -11.86 -2.27
CA ARG A 36 2.87 -11.78 -3.64
C ARG A 36 2.39 -13.15 -4.12
N THR A 37 3.18 -14.20 -3.89
CA THR A 37 2.82 -15.58 -4.27
C THR A 37 1.54 -16.01 -3.54
N LYS A 38 1.42 -15.70 -2.26
CA LYS A 38 0.21 -15.95 -1.47
C LYS A 38 -1.01 -15.25 -2.07
N PHE A 39 -0.89 -13.96 -2.40
CA PHE A 39 -1.94 -13.19 -3.06
C PHE A 39 -2.37 -13.85 -4.38
N GLN A 40 -1.43 -14.17 -5.25
CA GLN A 40 -1.71 -14.80 -6.55
C GLN A 40 -2.38 -16.16 -6.42
N SER A 41 -2.03 -16.94 -5.38
CA SER A 41 -2.61 -18.28 -5.13
C SER A 41 -4.10 -18.22 -4.79
N MET A 42 -4.60 -17.11 -4.24
CA MET A 42 -6.02 -16.94 -3.92
C MET A 42 -6.90 -16.74 -5.14
N LYS A 43 -6.32 -16.32 -6.29
CA LYS A 43 -7.02 -15.94 -7.54
C LYS A 43 -7.98 -14.75 -7.36
N GLY A 44 -8.67 -14.68 -6.26
CA GLY A 44 -9.53 -13.58 -5.82
C GLY A 44 -9.84 -13.70 -4.34
N PHE A 45 -10.24 -12.61 -3.73
CA PHE A 45 -10.62 -12.56 -2.30
C PHE A 45 -11.67 -11.47 -2.03
N THR A 46 -12.32 -11.59 -0.89
CA THR A 46 -13.10 -10.53 -0.27
C THR A 46 -12.51 -10.22 1.11
N ALA A 47 -12.51 -8.96 1.49
CA ALA A 47 -12.03 -8.55 2.80
C ALA A 47 -12.86 -7.38 3.35
N SER A 48 -12.99 -7.30 4.67
CA SER A 48 -13.33 -6.07 5.38
C SER A 48 -12.05 -5.46 5.93
N PHE A 49 -11.97 -4.14 5.92
CA PHE A 49 -10.80 -3.43 6.42
C PHE A 49 -11.22 -2.18 7.20
N GLU A 50 -10.30 -1.72 8.01
CA GLU A 50 -10.36 -0.45 8.69
C GLU A 50 -9.30 0.47 8.09
N TYR A 51 -9.69 1.68 7.80
CA TYR A 51 -8.82 2.76 7.37
C TYR A 51 -8.81 3.83 8.45
N THR A 52 -7.62 4.29 8.82
CA THR A 52 -7.44 5.44 9.70
C THR A 52 -6.49 6.44 9.06
N PHE A 53 -6.83 7.70 9.17
CA PHE A 53 -5.96 8.82 8.85
C PHE A 53 -5.61 9.57 10.13
N GLN A 54 -4.37 9.95 10.31
CA GLN A 54 -3.90 10.79 11.41
C GLN A 54 -3.05 11.90 10.82
N ASP A 55 -3.36 13.14 11.17
CA ASP A 55 -2.51 14.29 10.88
C ASP A 55 -1.32 14.37 11.88
N GLU A 56 -0.45 15.38 11.73
CA GLU A 56 0.67 15.62 12.66
C GLU A 56 0.21 15.89 14.11
N GLY A 57 -1.00 16.37 14.30
CA GLY A 57 -1.61 16.63 15.63
C GLY A 57 -2.19 15.38 16.29
N GLY A 58 -2.17 14.22 15.59
CA GLY A 58 -2.76 12.96 16.08
C GLY A 58 -4.28 12.93 16.00
N THR A 59 -4.91 13.95 15.41
CA THR A 59 -6.34 13.96 15.12
C THR A 59 -6.58 13.13 13.87
N GLY A 60 -7.61 12.28 13.87
CA GLY A 60 -7.82 11.40 12.73
C GLY A 60 -9.21 10.85 12.59
N ASP A 61 -9.52 10.48 11.35
CA ASP A 61 -10.75 9.80 10.98
C ASP A 61 -10.53 8.29 10.90
N ARG A 62 -11.59 7.56 11.23
CA ARG A 62 -11.64 6.11 11.11
C ARG A 62 -12.84 5.71 10.27
N GLN A 63 -12.60 4.92 9.25
CA GLN A 63 -13.63 4.38 8.39
C GLN A 63 -13.49 2.86 8.28
N VAL A 64 -14.60 2.18 8.00
CA VAL A 64 -14.63 0.74 7.71
C VAL A 64 -15.09 0.57 6.28
N GLY A 65 -14.43 -0.32 5.55
CA GLY A 65 -14.75 -0.61 4.16
C GLY A 65 -14.73 -2.09 3.86
N GLU A 66 -15.17 -2.40 2.65
CA GLU A 66 -15.12 -3.73 2.08
C GLU A 66 -14.36 -3.68 0.75
N VAL A 67 -13.63 -4.74 0.45
CA VAL A 67 -12.94 -4.90 -0.82
C VAL A 67 -13.16 -6.29 -1.38
N ALA A 68 -13.42 -6.37 -2.67
CA ALA A 68 -13.40 -7.60 -3.45
C ALA A 68 -12.37 -7.47 -4.56
N VAL A 69 -11.58 -8.52 -4.79
CA VAL A 69 -10.53 -8.56 -5.81
C VAL A 69 -10.65 -9.85 -6.59
N LEU A 70 -10.46 -9.79 -7.91
CA LEU A 70 -10.36 -10.93 -8.82
C LEU A 70 -9.36 -10.62 -9.96
N GLY A 71 -8.13 -11.14 -9.83
CA GLY A 71 -7.05 -10.78 -10.74
C GLY A 71 -6.70 -9.30 -10.66
N ASP A 72 -6.86 -8.59 -11.76
CA ASP A 72 -6.66 -7.13 -11.89
C ASP A 72 -7.90 -6.30 -11.56
N LYS A 73 -9.05 -6.95 -11.32
CA LYS A 73 -10.33 -6.32 -11.03
C LYS A 73 -10.53 -6.12 -9.54
N TYR A 74 -11.15 -5.03 -9.16
CA TYR A 74 -11.54 -4.82 -7.78
C TYR A 74 -12.81 -3.99 -7.63
N ARG A 75 -13.50 -4.18 -6.51
CA ARG A 75 -14.52 -3.28 -5.99
C ARG A 75 -14.14 -2.89 -4.57
N LEU A 76 -14.02 -1.59 -4.34
CA LEU A 76 -13.78 -1.00 -3.03
C LEU A 76 -15.04 -0.27 -2.60
N LYS A 77 -15.50 -0.51 -1.39
CA LYS A 77 -16.68 0.14 -0.82
C LYS A 77 -16.31 0.81 0.48
N LEU A 78 -16.56 2.10 0.56
CA LEU A 78 -16.48 2.96 1.73
C LEU A 78 -17.89 3.54 2.03
N PRO A 79 -18.13 4.18 3.17
CA PRO A 79 -19.45 4.69 3.52
C PRO A 79 -20.10 5.59 2.46
N ASP A 80 -19.31 6.52 1.88
CA ASP A 80 -19.79 7.54 0.94
C ASP A 80 -19.25 7.36 -0.49
N GLN A 81 -18.48 6.30 -0.74
CA GLN A 81 -17.80 6.06 -2.01
C GLN A 81 -17.71 4.59 -2.34
N GLU A 82 -17.96 4.25 -3.61
CA GLU A 82 -17.65 2.94 -4.15
C GLU A 82 -16.77 3.08 -5.41
N ILE A 83 -15.73 2.27 -5.51
CA ILE A 83 -14.85 2.23 -6.68
C ILE A 83 -14.99 0.85 -7.31
N TYR A 84 -15.28 0.82 -8.60
CA TYR A 84 -15.36 -0.39 -9.41
C TYR A 84 -14.24 -0.33 -10.46
N ASN A 85 -13.54 -1.43 -10.64
CA ASN A 85 -12.52 -1.59 -11.68
C ASN A 85 -12.71 -2.96 -12.35
N ASP A 86 -13.03 -2.99 -13.64
CA ASP A 86 -13.20 -4.23 -14.40
C ASP A 86 -11.93 -4.64 -15.18
N GLY A 87 -10.82 -3.93 -14.95
CA GLY A 87 -9.53 -4.11 -15.62
C GLY A 87 -9.36 -3.24 -16.88
N LYS A 88 -10.40 -2.49 -17.29
CA LYS A 88 -10.38 -1.56 -18.43
C LYS A 88 -10.89 -0.18 -18.03
N THR A 89 -11.96 -0.14 -17.27
CA THR A 89 -12.66 1.07 -16.84
C THR A 89 -12.72 1.12 -15.32
N VAL A 90 -12.51 2.30 -14.77
CA VAL A 90 -12.70 2.59 -13.34
C VAL A 90 -13.90 3.52 -13.20
N TRP A 91 -14.87 3.14 -12.37
CA TRP A 91 -15.98 3.96 -11.95
C TRP A 91 -15.80 4.34 -10.49
N THR A 92 -15.80 5.63 -10.20
CA THR A 92 -15.81 6.16 -8.84
C THR A 92 -17.19 6.74 -8.59
N PHE A 93 -18.00 6.02 -7.83
CA PHE A 93 -19.33 6.43 -7.42
C PHE A 93 -19.27 7.09 -6.06
N ILE A 94 -19.79 8.30 -5.96
CA ILE A 94 -19.89 9.08 -4.72
C ILE A 94 -21.37 9.28 -4.41
N GLN A 95 -21.74 9.04 -3.15
CA GLN A 95 -23.07 9.32 -2.64
C GLN A 95 -22.97 9.95 -1.25
N THR A 96 -23.23 11.26 -1.17
CA THR A 96 -23.19 12.00 0.09
C THR A 96 -24.24 13.11 0.09
N GLY A 97 -24.92 13.34 1.22
CA GLY A 97 -25.86 14.45 1.39
C GLY A 97 -27.00 14.52 0.37
N GLY A 98 -27.39 13.39 -0.25
CA GLY A 98 -28.40 13.35 -1.33
C GLY A 98 -27.83 13.58 -2.74
N TYR A 99 -26.58 13.97 -2.86
CA TYR A 99 -25.86 14.08 -4.12
C TYR A 99 -25.30 12.72 -4.56
N LYS A 100 -25.40 12.45 -5.87
CA LYS A 100 -24.90 11.22 -6.49
C LYS A 100 -24.19 11.54 -7.78
N GLU A 101 -22.96 11.06 -7.89
CA GLU A 101 -22.11 11.25 -9.06
C GLU A 101 -21.37 9.97 -9.37
N VAL A 102 -21.08 9.73 -10.63
CA VAL A 102 -20.12 8.72 -11.06
C VAL A 102 -19.11 9.33 -12.03
N THR A 103 -17.84 9.24 -11.67
CA THR A 103 -16.72 9.55 -12.56
C THR A 103 -16.24 8.27 -13.24
N ILE A 104 -15.99 8.34 -14.54
CA ILE A 104 -15.53 7.22 -15.36
C ILE A 104 -14.15 7.54 -15.93
N ASN A 105 -13.19 6.67 -15.66
CA ASN A 105 -11.81 6.78 -16.14
C ASN A 105 -11.38 5.51 -16.88
N ASP A 106 -10.36 5.64 -17.72
CA ASP A 106 -9.63 4.49 -18.22
C ASP A 106 -8.74 3.91 -17.12
N ALA A 107 -8.76 2.60 -16.90
CA ALA A 107 -7.93 1.95 -15.91
C ALA A 107 -6.42 2.14 -16.17
N ALA A 108 -6.01 2.34 -17.43
CA ALA A 108 -4.63 2.64 -17.78
C ALA A 108 -4.13 3.98 -17.22
N LEU A 109 -5.01 4.95 -16.98
CA LEU A 109 -4.66 6.24 -16.38
C LEU A 109 -4.39 6.13 -14.87
N MET A 110 -4.80 5.02 -14.25
CA MET A 110 -4.56 4.73 -12.83
C MET A 110 -3.24 3.97 -12.61
N GLU A 111 -2.43 3.80 -13.66
CA GLU A 111 -1.12 3.14 -13.55
C GLU A 111 -0.19 3.94 -12.62
N GLY A 112 0.37 3.26 -11.63
CA GLY A 112 1.18 3.90 -10.58
C GLY A 112 0.41 4.32 -9.33
N GLU A 113 -0.92 4.27 -9.36
CA GLU A 113 -1.75 4.49 -8.16
C GLU A 113 -1.69 3.29 -7.20
N LEU A 114 -1.82 3.58 -5.90
CA LEU A 114 -1.94 2.55 -4.89
C LEU A 114 -3.37 2.04 -4.84
N THR A 115 -3.58 0.83 -5.34
CA THR A 115 -4.89 0.17 -5.41
C THR A 115 -4.89 -1.13 -4.59
N PRO A 116 -6.06 -1.74 -4.35
CA PRO A 116 -6.15 -3.06 -3.70
C PRO A 116 -5.38 -4.18 -4.39
N THR A 117 -5.01 -4.01 -5.66
CA THR A 117 -4.24 -4.98 -6.44
C THR A 117 -2.76 -4.62 -6.54
N THR A 118 -2.42 -3.33 -6.65
CA THR A 118 -1.02 -2.88 -6.83
C THR A 118 -0.20 -2.93 -5.55
N ILE A 119 -0.82 -2.90 -4.37
CA ILE A 119 -0.11 -2.99 -3.07
C ILE A 119 0.81 -4.22 -2.98
N TYR A 120 0.44 -5.33 -3.61
CA TYR A 120 1.21 -6.58 -3.59
C TYR A 120 2.40 -6.59 -4.55
N THR A 121 2.48 -5.61 -5.45
CA THR A 121 3.53 -5.50 -6.47
C THR A 121 4.32 -4.19 -6.38
N LEU A 122 3.94 -3.29 -5.47
CA LEU A 122 4.51 -1.95 -5.31
C LEU A 122 6.04 -1.97 -5.20
N TYR A 123 6.61 -2.97 -4.53
CA TYR A 123 8.06 -3.11 -4.32
C TYR A 123 8.86 -3.42 -5.59
N GLN A 124 8.21 -3.82 -6.68
CA GLN A 124 8.89 -4.24 -7.91
C GLN A 124 9.52 -3.05 -8.66
N SER A 125 8.92 -1.86 -8.54
CA SER A 125 9.41 -0.65 -9.21
C SER A 125 9.19 0.59 -8.36
N GLY A 126 10.13 1.53 -8.43
CA GLY A 126 9.99 2.85 -7.80
C GLY A 126 10.28 2.90 -6.30
N PHE A 127 10.63 1.77 -5.65
CA PHE A 127 10.92 1.70 -4.22
C PHE A 127 12.22 0.93 -3.92
N ASN A 128 12.95 1.42 -2.94
CA ASN A 128 13.88 0.64 -2.15
C ASN A 128 13.13 -0.03 -1.02
N TYR A 129 13.67 -1.11 -0.45
CA TYR A 129 12.99 -1.80 0.65
C TYR A 129 13.98 -2.43 1.63
N GLN A 130 13.57 -2.50 2.89
CA GLN A 130 14.32 -3.12 3.98
C GLN A 130 13.40 -3.87 4.92
N LEU A 131 13.93 -4.94 5.51
CA LEU A 131 13.24 -5.67 6.57
C LEU A 131 13.52 -4.98 7.91
N LEU A 132 12.47 -4.57 8.60
CA LEU A 132 12.54 -4.04 9.95
C LEU A 132 12.36 -5.17 10.99
N SER A 133 12.45 -4.80 12.28
CA SER A 133 12.17 -5.73 13.36
C SER A 133 10.73 -6.23 13.30
N ASP A 134 10.54 -7.52 13.55
CA ASP A 134 9.21 -8.12 13.68
C ASP A 134 8.43 -7.46 14.80
N ARG A 135 7.11 -7.42 14.67
CA ARG A 135 6.22 -6.94 15.72
C ARG A 135 4.98 -7.82 15.87
N THR A 136 4.30 -7.70 17.00
CA THR A 136 2.96 -8.25 17.16
C THR A 136 1.94 -7.27 16.61
N TYR A 137 1.07 -7.73 15.71
CA TYR A 137 -0.01 -6.96 15.12
C TYR A 137 -1.30 -7.78 15.09
N GLN A 138 -2.36 -7.29 15.70
CA GLN A 138 -3.64 -8.02 15.87
C GLN A 138 -3.45 -9.47 16.42
N GLY A 139 -2.54 -9.65 17.38
CA GLY A 139 -2.23 -10.96 17.97
C GLY A 139 -1.38 -11.90 17.11
N LYS A 140 -0.93 -11.46 15.93
CA LYS A 140 -0.07 -12.23 15.02
C LYS A 140 1.35 -11.68 15.03
N SER A 141 2.33 -12.57 14.81
CA SER A 141 3.71 -12.16 14.54
C SER A 141 3.86 -11.75 13.08
N VAL A 142 4.14 -10.48 12.84
CA VAL A 142 4.30 -9.94 11.47
C VAL A 142 5.73 -9.52 11.19
N ALA A 143 6.19 -9.83 10.00
CA ALA A 143 7.36 -9.21 9.39
C ALA A 143 6.96 -7.81 8.92
N VAL A 144 7.78 -6.81 9.24
CA VAL A 144 7.57 -5.42 8.81
C VAL A 144 8.55 -5.11 7.69
N VAL A 145 8.06 -4.89 6.50
CA VAL A 145 8.89 -4.46 5.37
C VAL A 145 8.59 -3.00 5.06
N GLU A 146 9.62 -2.18 5.14
CA GLU A 146 9.52 -0.76 4.80
C GLU A 146 9.95 -0.55 3.35
N LEU A 147 9.10 0.12 2.59
CA LEU A 147 9.34 0.59 1.24
C LEU A 147 9.59 2.09 1.31
N THR A 148 10.66 2.58 0.67
CA THR A 148 10.98 4.00 0.56
C THR A 148 11.01 4.40 -0.90
N ALA A 149 10.25 5.42 -1.28
CA ALA A 149 10.19 5.89 -2.65
C ALA A 149 11.56 6.36 -3.15
N VAL A 150 11.92 5.98 -4.37
CA VAL A 150 13.16 6.44 -5.03
C VAL A 150 13.03 7.89 -5.50
N LYS A 151 11.82 8.29 -5.93
CA LYS A 151 11.52 9.64 -6.40
C LYS A 151 11.03 10.51 -5.24
N ALA A 152 11.61 11.69 -5.08
CA ALA A 152 11.23 12.64 -4.03
C ALA A 152 9.79 13.17 -4.15
N ASN A 153 9.21 13.18 -5.35
CA ASN A 153 7.86 13.64 -5.62
C ASN A 153 6.84 12.48 -5.74
N ALA A 154 7.16 11.30 -5.21
CA ALA A 154 6.20 10.21 -5.16
C ALA A 154 5.03 10.58 -4.22
N PRO A 155 3.79 10.15 -4.52
CA PRO A 155 2.61 10.42 -3.68
C PRO A 155 2.79 9.96 -2.23
N PHE A 156 3.53 8.87 -2.04
CA PHE A 156 3.88 8.31 -0.73
C PHE A 156 5.38 8.15 -0.64
N GLN A 157 5.97 8.73 0.39
CA GLN A 157 7.42 8.66 0.62
C GLN A 157 7.82 7.33 1.27
N GLN A 158 6.93 6.79 2.09
CA GLN A 158 7.20 5.57 2.86
C GLN A 158 5.93 4.72 2.99
N VAL A 159 6.07 3.42 2.76
CA VAL A 159 5.02 2.42 2.97
C VAL A 159 5.58 1.28 3.80
N ARG A 160 4.92 0.91 4.90
CA ARG A 160 5.27 -0.25 5.73
C ARG A 160 4.23 -1.32 5.54
N LEU A 161 4.64 -2.46 5.02
CA LEU A 161 3.79 -3.63 4.86
C LEU A 161 3.90 -4.53 6.09
N LEU A 162 2.77 -5.00 6.60
CA LEU A 162 2.65 -5.85 7.78
C LEU A 162 2.23 -7.24 7.32
N ILE A 163 3.17 -8.18 7.28
CA ILE A 163 2.99 -9.49 6.65
C ILE A 163 3.06 -10.56 7.71
N ASP A 164 1.98 -11.34 7.88
CA ASP A 164 1.92 -12.48 8.80
C ASP A 164 2.99 -13.51 8.42
N LYS A 165 3.88 -13.82 9.36
CA LYS A 165 5.00 -14.74 9.15
C LYS A 165 4.57 -16.19 8.94
N SER A 166 3.41 -16.58 9.45
CA SER A 166 2.91 -17.96 9.36
C SER A 166 2.15 -18.22 8.06
N SER A 167 1.31 -17.28 7.65
CA SER A 167 0.44 -17.41 6.46
C SER A 167 0.96 -16.68 5.22
N GLN A 168 1.97 -15.80 5.41
CA GLN A 168 2.51 -14.90 4.37
C GLN A 168 1.46 -13.93 3.79
N GLN A 169 0.37 -13.72 4.54
CA GLN A 169 -0.72 -12.85 4.16
C GLN A 169 -0.44 -11.42 4.62
N LEU A 170 -0.78 -10.45 3.77
CA LEU A 170 -0.77 -9.05 4.16
C LEU A 170 -1.90 -8.80 5.18
N GLU A 171 -1.56 -8.32 6.37
CA GLU A 171 -2.51 -7.99 7.45
C GLU A 171 -2.91 -6.52 7.43
N GLY A 172 -2.06 -5.67 6.84
CA GLY A 172 -2.29 -4.26 6.72
C GLY A 172 -1.05 -3.52 6.23
N TRP A 173 -1.17 -2.21 6.07
CA TRP A 173 -0.03 -1.35 5.74
C TRP A 173 -0.21 0.04 6.33
N GLU A 174 0.90 0.72 6.53
CA GLU A 174 0.99 2.10 6.96
C GLU A 174 1.66 2.92 5.86
N MET A 175 1.17 4.12 5.60
CA MET A 175 1.77 5.05 4.64
C MET A 175 2.01 6.38 5.31
N LEU A 176 3.14 7.00 4.98
CA LEU A 176 3.45 8.37 5.33
C LEU A 176 3.43 9.20 4.05
N ASP A 177 2.64 10.25 4.02
CA ASP A 177 2.74 11.26 2.98
C ASP A 177 3.93 12.20 3.24
N GLY A 178 4.23 13.06 2.27
CA GLY A 178 5.32 14.04 2.41
C GLY A 178 5.00 15.21 3.37
N GLN A 179 3.82 15.24 3.99
CA GLN A 179 3.31 16.31 4.84
C GLN A 179 3.09 15.86 6.29
N GLY A 180 3.56 14.66 6.65
CA GLY A 180 3.43 14.11 8.01
C GLY A 180 2.11 13.38 8.28
N GLY A 181 1.20 13.32 7.32
CA GLY A 181 -0.02 12.52 7.42
C GLY A 181 0.30 11.01 7.42
N LYS A 182 -0.33 10.29 8.35
CA LYS A 182 -0.21 8.83 8.46
C LYS A 182 -1.53 8.16 8.11
N PHE A 183 -1.48 7.28 7.13
CA PHE A 183 -2.59 6.45 6.71
C PHE A 183 -2.32 5.00 7.14
N THR A 184 -3.30 4.36 7.77
CA THR A 184 -3.19 2.96 8.19
C THR A 184 -4.39 2.18 7.65
N TYR A 185 -4.11 1.10 6.94
CA TYR A 185 -5.09 0.13 6.48
C TYR A 185 -4.88 -1.19 7.22
N THR A 186 -5.94 -1.73 7.79
CA THR A 186 -5.92 -2.95 8.60
C THR A 186 -6.99 -3.91 8.10
N PHE A 187 -6.61 -5.06 7.62
CA PHE A 187 -7.60 -6.11 7.32
C PHE A 187 -8.22 -6.67 8.60
N LYS A 188 -9.55 -6.71 8.67
CA LYS A 188 -10.31 -7.32 9.78
C LYS A 188 -10.74 -8.74 9.44
N SER A 189 -11.01 -8.98 8.18
CA SER A 189 -11.24 -10.33 7.64
C SER A 189 -10.72 -10.37 6.21
N LEU A 190 -10.18 -11.52 5.81
CA LEU A 190 -9.80 -11.77 4.42
C LEU A 190 -10.14 -13.23 4.10
N LYS A 191 -10.92 -13.44 3.03
CA LYS A 191 -11.37 -14.76 2.60
C LYS A 191 -11.11 -14.94 1.11
N ALA A 192 -10.48 -16.04 0.71
CA ALA A 192 -10.35 -16.40 -0.69
C ALA A 192 -11.73 -16.54 -1.35
N SER A 193 -11.92 -15.95 -2.51
CA SER A 193 -13.18 -15.91 -3.26
C SER A 193 -12.91 -15.98 -4.77
N PRO A 194 -12.45 -17.13 -5.29
CA PRO A 194 -11.97 -17.25 -6.67
C PRO A 194 -13.10 -17.21 -7.73
N SER A 195 -14.36 -17.24 -7.32
CA SER A 195 -15.53 -17.37 -8.20
C SER A 195 -16.46 -16.16 -8.16
N LEU A 196 -15.91 -14.96 -7.90
CA LEU A 196 -16.70 -13.72 -7.94
C LEU A 196 -17.20 -13.46 -9.39
N PRO A 197 -18.51 -13.11 -9.58
CA PRO A 197 -19.02 -12.80 -10.90
C PRO A 197 -18.43 -11.50 -11.44
N LEU A 198 -18.15 -11.41 -12.75
CA LEU A 198 -17.57 -10.22 -13.36
C LEU A 198 -18.43 -8.96 -13.18
N SER A 199 -19.77 -9.11 -13.14
CA SER A 199 -20.70 -8.02 -12.86
C SER A 199 -20.51 -7.38 -11.48
N HIS A 200 -19.77 -8.02 -10.57
CA HIS A 200 -19.44 -7.47 -9.26
C HIS A 200 -18.46 -6.27 -9.36
N PHE A 201 -17.71 -6.22 -10.46
CA PHE A 201 -16.64 -5.24 -10.70
C PHE A 201 -17.03 -4.15 -11.70
N THR A 202 -18.29 -4.13 -12.14
CA THR A 202 -18.81 -3.17 -13.12
C THR A 202 -19.91 -2.32 -12.49
N PHE A 203 -19.85 -1.01 -12.67
CA PHE A 203 -20.91 -0.10 -12.22
C PHE A 203 -22.11 -0.17 -13.19
N ASP A 204 -23.29 -0.38 -12.65
CA ASP A 204 -24.53 -0.43 -13.44
C ASP A 204 -25.30 0.90 -13.37
N LEU A 205 -25.07 1.76 -14.34
CA LEU A 205 -25.72 3.06 -14.47
C LEU A 205 -27.27 2.98 -14.44
N LYS A 206 -27.86 1.85 -14.91
CA LYS A 206 -29.31 1.67 -14.95
C LYS A 206 -29.94 1.64 -13.55
N LYS A 207 -29.18 1.32 -12.52
CA LYS A 207 -29.63 1.33 -11.12
C LYS A 207 -29.74 2.72 -10.51
N TYR A 208 -29.22 3.74 -11.20
CA TYR A 208 -29.12 5.11 -10.69
C TYR A 208 -29.67 6.11 -11.72
N PRO A 209 -30.98 6.09 -12.01
CA PRO A 209 -31.57 7.02 -12.97
C PRO A 209 -31.37 8.46 -12.51
N GLY A 210 -30.89 9.34 -13.43
CA GLY A 210 -30.65 10.76 -13.16
C GLY A 210 -29.35 11.07 -12.38
N ILE A 211 -28.45 10.08 -12.23
CA ILE A 211 -27.12 10.32 -11.65
C ILE A 211 -26.31 11.23 -12.58
N GLU A 212 -25.51 12.12 -12.00
CA GLU A 212 -24.51 12.88 -12.74
C GLU A 212 -23.38 11.95 -13.19
N VAL A 213 -23.02 12.01 -14.48
CA VAL A 213 -21.98 11.19 -15.09
C VAL A 213 -20.88 12.09 -15.63
N ILE A 214 -19.66 11.92 -15.11
CA ILE A 214 -18.46 12.61 -15.57
C ILE A 214 -17.57 11.58 -16.26
N ASP A 215 -17.56 11.57 -17.60
CA ASP A 215 -16.71 10.67 -18.39
C ASP A 215 -15.40 11.37 -18.76
N LEU A 216 -14.28 10.86 -18.25
CA LEU A 216 -12.93 11.41 -18.43
C LEU A 216 -12.04 10.52 -19.34
N ARG A 217 -12.63 9.60 -20.07
CA ARG A 217 -11.89 8.69 -20.98
C ARG A 217 -11.58 9.36 -22.30
#